data_626d61f120b7159b7605d21ca79f7943
#
_entry.id   626d61f120b7159b7605d21ca79f7943
#
_cell.length_a   1.000
_cell.length_b   1.000
_cell.length_c   1.000
_cell.angle_alpha   90.00
_cell.angle_beta   90.00
_cell.angle_gamma   90.00
#
_symmetry.space_group_name_H-M   'P 1'
#
loop_
_entity.id
_entity.type
_entity.pdbx_description
1 polymer ?
#
loop_
_entity_poly.entity_id
_entity_poly.type
_entity_poly.pdbx_seq_one_letter_code
_entity_poly.pdbx_strand_id
1 'polypeptide(L)'
;MGIDFGTLSGRALLVNADTGEEVAWVDHPYKNKVIEKNLPNSKKRLKPQTALQDPADYIAVLTKAVPKVIKLAKANPEQIFGIGIDFTSCTMLPTLADGTPLCSQKKWRNNPHSWVKLWKHHAAQSEANDINKIGLKYSEEFITAYGGKYSSEWFFSKLLETVREAPKVYAAAERFIEAG
;
A
#
# COMPACT_ATOMS: atom_id res chain seq x y z
N MET A 1 8.96 -18.63 5.77
CA MET A 1 8.73 -17.35 6.47
C MET A 1 7.54 -16.66 5.83
N GLY A 2 6.59 -16.17 6.62
CA GLY A 2 5.50 -15.30 6.20
C GLY A 2 5.78 -13.85 6.60
N ILE A 3 5.46 -12.90 5.71
CA ILE A 3 5.54 -11.46 6.00
C ILE A 3 4.22 -10.84 5.58
N ASP A 4 3.49 -10.29 6.56
CA ASP A 4 2.21 -9.62 6.36
C ASP A 4 2.37 -8.11 6.55
N PHE A 5 1.94 -7.34 5.58
CA PHE A 5 1.94 -5.87 5.62
C PHE A 5 0.51 -5.36 5.80
N GLY A 6 0.11 -5.22 7.06
CA GLY A 6 -1.23 -4.81 7.44
C GLY A 6 -1.46 -3.29 7.40
N THR A 7 -2.56 -2.85 8.01
CA THR A 7 -2.96 -1.44 8.03
C THR A 7 -2.16 -0.58 9.03
N LEU A 8 -1.79 -1.15 10.19
CA LEU A 8 -1.14 -0.39 11.27
C LEU A 8 0.23 -0.94 11.65
N SER A 9 0.55 -2.13 11.19
CA SER A 9 1.79 -2.84 11.48
C SER A 9 2.09 -3.84 10.38
N GLY A 10 3.33 -4.29 10.31
CA GLY A 10 3.70 -5.48 9.56
C GLY A 10 4.18 -6.58 10.50
N ARG A 11 3.99 -7.82 10.10
CA ARG A 11 4.31 -9.01 10.89
C ARG A 11 5.27 -9.91 10.13
N ALA A 12 6.26 -10.44 10.83
CA ALA A 12 7.09 -11.53 10.35
C ALA A 12 6.83 -12.79 11.18
N LEU A 13 6.55 -13.90 10.50
CA LEU A 13 6.24 -15.20 11.09
C LEU A 13 7.20 -16.25 10.55
N LEU A 14 7.75 -17.09 11.41
CA LEU A 14 8.51 -18.28 11.03
C LEU A 14 7.70 -19.53 11.37
N VAL A 15 7.53 -20.37 10.37
CA VAL A 15 6.78 -21.63 10.47
C VAL A 15 7.68 -22.79 10.11
N ASN A 16 7.58 -23.88 10.86
CA ASN A 16 8.16 -25.16 10.48
C ASN A 16 7.33 -25.75 9.32
N ALA A 17 7.96 -25.96 8.17
CA ALA A 17 7.24 -26.36 6.98
C ALA A 17 6.79 -27.84 6.99
N ASP A 18 7.44 -28.68 7.79
CA ASP A 18 7.09 -30.11 7.89
C ASP A 18 5.89 -30.32 8.82
N THR A 19 5.79 -29.51 9.88
CA THR A 19 4.74 -29.66 10.91
C THR A 19 3.64 -28.63 10.85
N GLY A 20 3.87 -27.47 10.19
CA GLY A 20 2.97 -26.32 10.21
C GLY A 20 3.02 -25.53 11.52
N GLU A 21 3.91 -25.85 12.45
CA GLU A 21 4.04 -25.18 13.74
C GLU A 21 4.60 -23.77 13.59
N GLU A 22 3.97 -22.79 14.25
CA GLU A 22 4.49 -21.43 14.37
C GLU A 22 5.66 -21.40 15.35
N VAL A 23 6.88 -21.22 14.84
CA VAL A 23 8.10 -21.22 15.66
C VAL A 23 8.29 -19.90 16.41
N ALA A 24 8.08 -18.78 15.73
CA ALA A 24 8.15 -17.45 16.30
C ALA A 24 7.47 -16.42 15.39
N TRP A 25 7.00 -15.32 15.97
CA TRP A 25 6.48 -14.18 15.21
C TRP A 25 6.87 -12.86 15.86
N VAL A 26 6.91 -11.79 15.08
CA VAL A 26 7.18 -10.41 15.51
C VAL A 26 6.23 -9.47 14.80
N ASP A 27 5.47 -8.70 15.58
CA ASP A 27 4.72 -7.53 15.09
C ASP A 27 5.61 -6.28 15.15
N HIS A 28 5.57 -5.48 14.08
CA HIS A 28 6.30 -4.22 13.97
C HIS A 28 5.32 -3.09 13.65
N PRO A 29 4.91 -2.31 14.65
CA PRO A 29 4.01 -1.17 14.44
C PRO A 29 4.62 -0.14 13.49
N TYR A 30 3.82 0.36 12.55
CA TYR A 30 4.24 1.43 11.65
C TYR A 30 4.42 2.73 12.40
N LYS A 31 5.53 3.42 12.15
CA LYS A 31 5.84 4.70 12.78
C LYS A 31 4.79 5.76 12.50
N ASN A 32 4.36 5.84 11.23
CA ASN A 32 3.39 6.84 10.79
C ASN A 32 1.95 6.32 10.81
N LYS A 33 1.73 5.03 11.08
CA LYS A 33 0.39 4.39 11.06
C LYS A 33 -0.34 4.71 9.74
N VAL A 34 -1.64 5.04 9.83
CA VAL A 34 -2.39 5.61 8.71
C VAL A 34 -2.34 7.13 8.79
N ILE A 35 -1.92 7.76 7.70
CA ILE A 35 -1.79 9.22 7.57
C ILE A 35 -3.13 9.75 7.03
N GLU A 36 -3.96 10.34 7.90
CA GLU A 36 -5.31 10.81 7.57
C GLU A 36 -5.49 12.33 7.74
N LYS A 37 -4.68 12.95 8.57
CA LYS A 37 -4.86 14.37 8.92
C LYS A 37 -3.88 15.30 8.19
N ASN A 38 -2.60 14.99 8.28
CA ASN A 38 -1.51 15.78 7.72
C ASN A 38 -0.38 14.83 7.30
N LEU A 39 0.35 15.18 6.25
CA LEU A 39 1.59 14.47 5.93
C LEU A 39 2.64 14.67 7.03
N PRO A 40 3.57 13.72 7.21
CA PRO A 40 4.71 13.89 8.11
C PRO A 40 5.43 15.21 7.79
N ASN A 41 5.70 15.99 8.84
CA ASN A 41 6.36 17.31 8.73
C ASN A 41 5.57 18.39 7.96
N SER A 42 4.27 18.24 7.76
CA SER A 42 3.39 19.23 7.14
C SER A 42 2.25 19.63 8.07
N LYS A 43 1.95 20.94 8.11
CA LYS A 43 0.76 21.49 8.80
C LYS A 43 -0.47 21.54 7.89
N LYS A 44 -0.30 21.31 6.59
CA LYS A 44 -1.41 21.37 5.62
C LYS A 44 -2.31 20.14 5.83
N ARG A 45 -3.59 20.38 6.05
CA ARG A 45 -4.58 19.31 6.18
C ARG A 45 -4.79 18.59 4.86
N LEU A 46 -4.92 17.28 4.96
CA LEU A 46 -5.33 16.42 3.87
C LEU A 46 -6.83 16.58 3.60
N LYS A 47 -7.24 16.25 2.38
CA LYS A 47 -8.65 16.15 1.98
C LYS A 47 -9.37 15.14 2.87
N PRO A 48 -10.63 15.35 3.22
CA PRO A 48 -11.43 14.35 3.95
C PRO A 48 -11.38 12.99 3.27
N GLN A 49 -11.44 11.92 4.07
CA GLN A 49 -11.40 10.53 3.62
C GLN A 49 -10.08 10.10 2.94
N THR A 50 -9.04 10.92 3.01
CA THR A 50 -7.68 10.52 2.62
C THR A 50 -7.13 9.52 3.64
N ALA A 51 -6.58 8.42 3.17
CA ALA A 51 -5.87 7.44 3.99
C ALA A 51 -4.59 7.00 3.25
N LEU A 52 -3.45 7.41 3.79
CA LEU A 52 -2.13 7.15 3.20
C LEU A 52 -1.27 6.33 4.16
N GLN A 53 -0.23 5.70 3.62
CA GLN A 53 0.84 5.06 4.39
C GLN A 53 2.21 5.54 3.92
N ASP A 54 3.21 5.36 4.77
CA ASP A 54 4.61 5.63 4.45
C ASP A 54 5.29 4.35 3.97
N PRO A 55 5.78 4.27 2.72
CA PRO A 55 6.46 3.08 2.23
C PRO A 55 7.75 2.75 3.02
N ALA A 56 8.32 3.72 3.74
CA ALA A 56 9.45 3.47 4.63
C ALA A 56 9.08 2.56 5.81
N ASP A 57 7.82 2.53 6.23
CA ASP A 57 7.34 1.63 7.27
C ASP A 57 7.40 0.16 6.80
N TYR A 58 7.16 -0.12 5.51
CA TYR A 58 7.30 -1.48 4.94
C TYR A 58 8.76 -1.94 4.96
N ILE A 59 9.68 -1.06 4.59
CA ILE A 59 11.13 -1.37 4.66
C ILE A 59 11.56 -1.61 6.11
N ALA A 60 10.96 -0.90 7.07
CA ALA A 60 11.24 -1.11 8.50
C ALA A 60 10.80 -2.51 8.97
N VAL A 61 9.70 -3.07 8.45
CA VAL A 61 9.31 -4.46 8.75
C VAL A 61 10.40 -5.42 8.29
N LEU A 62 10.86 -5.30 7.04
CA LEU A 62 11.90 -6.16 6.49
C LEU A 62 13.22 -6.06 7.27
N THR A 63 13.63 -4.85 7.63
CA THR A 63 14.93 -4.61 8.26
C THR A 63 14.95 -4.79 9.77
N LYS A 64 13.78 -4.82 10.43
CA LYS A 64 13.68 -4.93 11.90
C LYS A 64 12.93 -6.17 12.37
N ALA A 65 11.74 -6.46 11.79
CA ALA A 65 10.95 -7.61 12.22
C ALA A 65 11.57 -8.92 11.74
N VAL A 66 12.03 -8.99 10.50
CA VAL A 66 12.62 -10.21 9.94
C VAL A 66 13.87 -10.66 10.71
N PRO A 67 14.91 -9.83 10.93
CA PRO A 67 16.05 -10.26 11.75
C PRO A 67 15.65 -10.63 13.18
N LYS A 68 14.65 -9.94 13.75
CA LYS A 68 14.20 -10.20 15.11
C LYS A 68 13.49 -11.54 15.22
N VAL A 69 12.64 -11.93 14.28
CA VAL A 69 11.95 -13.23 14.30
C VAL A 69 12.94 -14.38 14.14
N ILE A 70 13.94 -14.25 13.26
CA ILE A 70 15.00 -15.25 13.08
C ILE A 70 15.77 -15.45 14.39
N LYS A 71 16.13 -14.35 15.06
CA LYS A 71 16.82 -14.40 16.35
C LYS A 71 15.97 -15.04 17.44
N LEU A 72 14.68 -14.73 17.53
CA LEU A 72 13.75 -15.30 18.53
C LEU A 72 13.58 -16.80 18.31
N ALA A 73 13.46 -17.23 17.08
CA ALA A 73 13.37 -18.63 16.69
C ALA A 73 14.68 -19.40 16.89
N LYS A 74 15.80 -18.71 17.12
CA LYS A 74 17.16 -19.28 17.08
C LYS A 74 17.43 -20.06 15.80
N ALA A 75 16.79 -19.66 14.69
CA ALA A 75 16.88 -20.31 13.42
C ALA A 75 18.16 -19.92 12.66
N ASN A 76 18.70 -20.89 11.90
CA ASN A 76 19.73 -20.59 10.91
C ASN A 76 19.06 -19.98 9.67
N PRO A 77 19.43 -18.76 9.22
CA PRO A 77 18.87 -18.15 8.00
C PRO A 77 18.94 -19.05 6.75
N GLU A 78 19.96 -19.87 6.62
CA GLU A 78 20.16 -20.80 5.50
C GLU A 78 19.10 -21.90 5.44
N GLN A 79 18.37 -22.14 6.53
CA GLN A 79 17.27 -23.09 6.59
C GLN A 79 15.93 -22.49 6.15
N ILE A 80 15.90 -21.18 5.86
CA ILE A 80 14.70 -20.48 5.37
C ILE A 80 14.66 -20.65 3.85
N PHE A 81 13.93 -21.63 3.37
CA PHE A 81 13.86 -21.98 1.96
C PHE A 81 12.72 -21.32 1.19
N GLY A 82 11.83 -20.57 1.89
CA GLY A 82 10.72 -19.87 1.24
C GLY A 82 10.25 -18.66 2.02
N ILE A 83 9.82 -17.63 1.29
CA ILE A 83 9.19 -16.41 1.84
C ILE A 83 7.87 -16.21 1.11
N GLY A 84 6.77 -16.14 1.88
CA GLY A 84 5.47 -15.67 1.40
C GLY A 84 5.22 -14.26 1.89
N ILE A 85 4.65 -13.42 1.04
CA ILE A 85 4.33 -12.03 1.36
C ILE A 85 2.84 -11.82 1.15
N ASP A 86 2.22 -11.12 2.10
CA ASP A 86 0.84 -10.66 2.01
C ASP A 86 0.78 -9.14 2.26
N PHE A 87 -0.13 -8.47 1.55
CA PHE A 87 -0.40 -7.06 1.68
C PHE A 87 -1.89 -6.78 1.77
N THR A 88 -2.27 -5.67 2.40
CA THR A 88 -3.63 -5.15 2.22
C THR A 88 -3.84 -4.84 0.75
N SER A 89 -4.82 -5.50 0.11
CA SER A 89 -5.19 -5.26 -1.27
C SER A 89 -5.59 -3.81 -1.52
N CYS A 90 -5.66 -3.40 -2.79
CA CYS A 90 -6.04 -2.04 -3.17
C CYS A 90 -5.12 -0.95 -2.61
N THR A 91 -3.84 -1.23 -2.43
CA THR A 91 -2.84 -0.32 -1.87
C THR A 91 -1.91 0.17 -2.98
N MET A 92 -2.17 1.38 -3.50
CA MET A 92 -1.50 1.91 -4.70
C MET A 92 -0.37 2.88 -4.37
N LEU A 93 0.77 2.76 -5.07
CA LEU A 93 1.95 3.62 -4.92
C LEU A 93 2.52 4.06 -6.27
N PRO A 94 2.73 5.38 -6.51
CA PRO A 94 3.52 5.88 -7.64
C PRO A 94 5.02 5.76 -7.37
N THR A 95 5.74 5.21 -8.33
CA THR A 95 7.19 4.96 -8.23
C THR A 95 7.94 5.38 -9.50
N LEU A 96 9.27 5.44 -9.41
CA LEU A 96 10.17 5.40 -10.55
C LEU A 96 10.27 3.96 -11.10
N ALA A 97 10.97 3.78 -12.21
CA ALA A 97 11.17 2.48 -12.87
C ALA A 97 11.88 1.44 -11.97
N ASP A 98 12.75 1.91 -11.09
CA ASP A 98 13.49 1.08 -10.13
C ASP A 98 12.70 0.73 -8.86
N GLY A 99 11.43 1.15 -8.77
CA GLY A 99 10.58 0.95 -7.60
C GLY A 99 10.73 2.03 -6.52
N THR A 100 11.58 3.04 -6.70
CA THR A 100 11.74 4.13 -5.73
C THR A 100 10.42 4.91 -5.58
N PRO A 101 9.82 4.97 -4.36
CA PRO A 101 8.59 5.71 -4.11
C PRO A 101 8.76 7.21 -4.41
N LEU A 102 7.83 7.85 -5.13
CA LEU A 102 7.93 9.28 -5.40
C LEU A 102 7.96 10.13 -4.11
N CYS A 103 7.23 9.76 -3.08
CA CYS A 103 7.21 10.47 -1.80
C CYS A 103 8.57 10.48 -1.08
N SER A 104 9.51 9.59 -1.41
CA SER A 104 10.87 9.60 -0.87
C SER A 104 11.70 10.77 -1.39
N GLN A 105 11.33 11.31 -2.56
CA GLN A 105 12.02 12.44 -3.17
C GLN A 105 11.58 13.77 -2.56
N LYS A 106 12.54 14.65 -2.26
CA LYS A 106 12.29 15.98 -1.67
C LYS A 106 11.24 16.79 -2.44
N LYS A 107 11.26 16.71 -3.78
CA LYS A 107 10.34 17.42 -4.68
C LYS A 107 8.88 17.01 -4.46
N TRP A 108 8.62 15.74 -4.18
CA TRP A 108 7.27 15.19 -4.13
C TRP A 108 6.75 14.91 -2.73
N ARG A 109 7.63 14.92 -1.71
CA ARG A 109 7.31 14.57 -0.32
C ARG A 109 6.10 15.31 0.26
N ASN A 110 5.85 16.55 -0.17
CA ASN A 110 4.74 17.37 0.32
C ASN A 110 3.46 17.25 -0.52
N ASN A 111 3.45 16.38 -1.55
CA ASN A 111 2.25 16.12 -2.33
C ASN A 111 1.61 14.80 -1.87
N PRO A 112 0.34 14.80 -1.38
CA PRO A 112 -0.30 13.59 -0.87
C PRO A 112 -0.45 12.49 -1.93
N HIS A 113 -0.59 12.85 -3.21
CA HIS A 113 -0.74 11.88 -4.29
C HIS A 113 0.55 11.12 -4.65
N SER A 114 1.70 11.49 -4.05
CA SER A 114 2.96 10.76 -4.19
C SER A 114 3.16 9.66 -3.15
N TRP A 115 2.26 9.56 -2.16
CA TRP A 115 2.31 8.59 -1.07
C TRP A 115 1.46 7.36 -1.40
N VAL A 116 1.64 6.30 -0.59
CA VAL A 116 0.81 5.11 -0.70
C VAL A 116 -0.64 5.45 -0.40
N LYS A 117 -1.56 5.18 -1.32
CA LYS A 117 -3.01 5.29 -1.10
C LYS A 117 -3.53 3.94 -0.62
N LEU A 118 -3.89 3.84 0.65
CA LEU A 118 -4.34 2.63 1.31
C LEU A 118 -5.74 2.18 0.80
N TRP A 119 -6.13 0.93 1.06
CA TRP A 119 -7.44 0.40 0.71
C TRP A 119 -8.60 1.28 1.22
N LYS A 120 -8.53 1.79 2.43
CA LYS A 120 -9.54 2.69 3.04
C LYS A 120 -9.47 4.16 2.56
N HIS A 121 -8.75 4.46 1.47
CA HIS A 121 -8.71 5.79 0.87
C HIS A 121 -9.96 6.02 0.02
N HIS A 122 -10.95 6.71 0.60
CA HIS A 122 -12.24 6.99 -0.05
C HIS A 122 -12.30 8.39 -0.70
N ALA A 123 -11.23 9.17 -0.64
CA ALA A 123 -11.19 10.51 -1.23
C ALA A 123 -11.41 10.51 -2.76
N ALA A 124 -11.22 9.36 -3.43
CA ALA A 124 -11.46 9.13 -4.86
C ALA A 124 -12.93 8.76 -5.19
N GLN A 125 -13.91 9.10 -4.33
CA GLN A 125 -15.31 8.71 -4.55
C GLN A 125 -15.93 9.36 -5.78
N SER A 126 -15.57 10.60 -6.12
CA SER A 126 -16.05 11.26 -7.34
C SER A 126 -15.58 10.53 -8.60
N GLU A 127 -14.34 10.06 -8.60
CA GLU A 127 -13.73 9.30 -9.68
C GLU A 127 -14.40 7.94 -9.85
N ALA A 128 -14.67 7.24 -8.75
CA ALA A 128 -15.44 6.00 -8.77
C ALA A 128 -16.84 6.19 -9.37
N ASN A 129 -17.52 7.27 -8.98
CA ASN A 129 -18.83 7.60 -9.53
C ASN A 129 -18.80 7.85 -11.06
N ASP A 130 -17.77 8.54 -11.53
CA ASP A 130 -17.58 8.79 -12.96
C ASP A 130 -17.26 7.50 -13.72
N ILE A 131 -16.39 6.64 -13.20
CA ILE A 131 -16.09 5.32 -13.77
C ILE A 131 -17.39 4.50 -13.89
N ASN A 132 -18.19 4.43 -12.82
CA ASN A 132 -19.46 3.72 -12.83
C ASN A 132 -20.44 4.28 -13.88
N LYS A 133 -20.59 5.61 -13.92
CA LYS A 133 -21.48 6.28 -14.88
C LYS A 133 -21.09 5.99 -16.33
N ILE A 134 -19.78 6.02 -16.63
CA ILE A 134 -19.28 5.76 -17.99
C ILE A 134 -19.40 4.28 -18.32
N GLY A 135 -19.00 3.38 -17.41
CA GLY A 135 -19.09 1.94 -17.61
C GLY A 135 -20.53 1.47 -17.85
N LEU A 136 -21.49 1.98 -17.10
CA LEU A 136 -22.92 1.69 -17.32
C LEU A 136 -23.43 2.25 -18.65
N LYS A 137 -23.01 3.47 -19.01
CA LYS A 137 -23.41 4.10 -20.28
C LYS A 137 -22.98 3.30 -21.50
N TYR A 138 -21.81 2.67 -21.45
CA TYR A 138 -21.24 1.90 -22.54
C TYR A 138 -21.45 0.38 -22.38
N SER A 139 -22.22 -0.04 -21.36
CA SER A 139 -22.49 -1.46 -21.04
C SER A 139 -21.21 -2.28 -20.89
N GLU A 140 -20.21 -1.70 -20.26
CA GLU A 140 -18.90 -2.34 -20.07
C GLU A 140 -19.00 -3.57 -19.17
N GLU A 141 -18.55 -4.71 -19.66
CA GLU A 141 -18.64 -6.01 -18.97
C GLU A 141 -17.92 -6.02 -17.61
N PHE A 142 -16.84 -5.24 -17.47
CA PHE A 142 -16.10 -5.18 -16.20
C PHE A 142 -16.97 -4.73 -15.03
N ILE A 143 -17.96 -3.87 -15.24
CA ILE A 143 -18.88 -3.44 -14.16
C ILE A 143 -19.59 -4.66 -13.55
N THR A 144 -20.05 -5.59 -14.38
CA THR A 144 -20.69 -6.83 -13.90
C THR A 144 -19.68 -7.72 -13.18
N ALA A 145 -18.47 -7.87 -13.71
CA ALA A 145 -17.39 -8.64 -13.09
C ALA A 145 -17.01 -8.11 -11.70
N TYR A 146 -17.12 -6.80 -11.50
CA TYR A 146 -16.91 -6.15 -10.18
C TYR A 146 -18.16 -6.10 -9.29
N GLY A 147 -19.19 -6.91 -9.59
CA GLY A 147 -20.43 -6.96 -8.80
C GLY A 147 -21.37 -5.76 -9.04
N GLY A 148 -21.30 -5.14 -10.20
CA GLY A 148 -22.18 -4.04 -10.64
C GLY A 148 -21.75 -2.64 -10.22
N LYS A 149 -20.60 -2.50 -9.53
CA LYS A 149 -20.11 -1.19 -9.09
C LYS A 149 -18.60 -1.21 -8.88
N TYR A 150 -17.90 -0.17 -9.37
CA TYR A 150 -16.49 0.08 -9.10
C TYR A 150 -16.32 0.96 -7.86
N SER A 151 -15.43 0.57 -6.92
CA SER A 151 -15.26 1.25 -5.64
C SER A 151 -14.21 2.38 -5.69
N SER A 152 -14.38 3.37 -4.82
CA SER A 152 -13.33 4.38 -4.54
C SER A 152 -12.06 3.79 -3.92
N GLU A 153 -12.15 2.61 -3.31
CA GLU A 153 -11.01 1.89 -2.73
C GLU A 153 -10.07 1.32 -3.78
N TRP A 154 -10.56 1.07 -4.99
CA TRP A 154 -9.86 0.31 -6.00
C TRP A 154 -8.90 1.15 -6.83
N PHE A 155 -7.98 0.48 -7.50
CA PHE A 155 -6.81 1.06 -8.15
C PHE A 155 -7.15 2.21 -9.11
N PHE A 156 -8.06 2.00 -10.07
CA PHE A 156 -8.32 3.00 -11.11
C PHE A 156 -9.04 4.25 -10.61
N SER A 157 -9.85 4.16 -9.55
CA SER A 157 -10.42 5.35 -8.92
C SER A 157 -9.32 6.25 -8.33
N LYS A 158 -8.36 5.67 -7.61
CA LYS A 158 -7.22 6.37 -7.03
C LYS A 158 -6.24 6.88 -8.08
N LEU A 159 -6.06 6.14 -9.17
CA LEU A 159 -5.25 6.58 -10.31
C LEU A 159 -5.89 7.78 -10.98
N LEU A 160 -7.20 7.73 -11.28
CA LEU A 160 -7.92 8.84 -11.89
C LEU A 160 -7.93 10.09 -11.02
N GLU A 161 -8.07 9.94 -9.69
CA GLU A 161 -7.88 11.03 -8.74
C GLU A 161 -6.48 11.65 -8.87
N THR A 162 -5.44 10.83 -8.99
CA THR A 162 -4.06 11.32 -9.17
C THR A 162 -3.88 12.07 -10.49
N VAL A 163 -4.47 11.57 -11.59
CA VAL A 163 -4.46 12.24 -12.90
C VAL A 163 -5.11 13.62 -12.81
N ARG A 164 -6.24 13.73 -12.14
CA ARG A 164 -7.04 14.97 -12.06
C ARG A 164 -6.46 15.99 -11.08
N GLU A 165 -6.13 15.56 -9.86
CA GLU A 165 -5.74 16.45 -8.77
C GLU A 165 -4.23 16.72 -8.72
N ALA A 166 -3.41 15.82 -9.28
CA ALA A 166 -1.95 15.93 -9.26
C ALA A 166 -1.30 15.50 -10.60
N PRO A 167 -1.65 16.12 -11.74
CA PRO A 167 -1.14 15.70 -13.05
C PRO A 167 0.39 15.73 -13.14
N LYS A 168 1.07 16.57 -12.36
CA LYS A 168 2.53 16.61 -12.29
C LYS A 168 3.11 15.39 -11.57
N VAL A 169 2.43 14.83 -10.57
CA VAL A 169 2.81 13.58 -9.92
C VAL A 169 2.58 12.42 -10.88
N TYR A 170 1.43 12.40 -11.56
CA TYR A 170 1.13 11.40 -12.58
C TYR A 170 2.20 11.35 -13.66
N ALA A 171 2.58 12.53 -14.21
CA ALA A 171 3.60 12.61 -15.25
C ALA A 171 5.03 12.28 -14.77
N ALA A 172 5.29 12.38 -13.46
CA ALA A 172 6.59 12.05 -12.88
C ALA A 172 6.70 10.58 -12.46
N ALA A 173 5.59 9.90 -12.29
CA ALA A 173 5.57 8.48 -11.99
C ALA A 173 5.85 7.67 -13.27
N GLU A 174 6.83 6.79 -13.22
CA GLU A 174 7.10 5.86 -14.31
C GLU A 174 6.27 4.59 -14.17
N ARG A 175 5.84 4.30 -12.95
CA ARG A 175 4.94 3.17 -12.63
C ARG A 175 3.95 3.55 -11.53
N PHE A 176 2.78 2.96 -11.62
CA PHE A 176 1.84 2.85 -10.51
C PHE A 176 1.73 1.37 -10.18
N ILE A 177 2.14 1.01 -8.97
CA ILE A 177 2.15 -0.37 -8.51
C ILE A 177 1.09 -0.56 -7.44
N GLU A 178 0.53 -1.75 -7.35
CA GLU A 178 -0.27 -2.20 -6.23
C GLU A 178 0.59 -3.09 -5.34
N ALA A 179 0.43 -2.97 -4.03
CA ALA A 179 1.06 -3.87 -3.08
C ALA A 179 0.32 -5.22 -3.11
N GLY A 180 1.03 -6.30 -3.40
CA GLY A 180 0.50 -7.65 -3.51
C GLY A 180 0.81 -8.36 -4.81
#